data_762b6446074fa0c06fc73011937e4751
#
_entry.id   762b6446074fa0c06fc73011937e4751
#
_cell.length_a   1.000
_cell.length_b   1.000
_cell.length_c   1.000
_cell.angle_alpha   90.00
_cell.angle_beta   90.00
_cell.angle_gamma   90.00
#
_symmetry.space_group_name_H-M   'P 1'
#
loop_
_entity.id
_entity.type
_entity.pdbx_description
1 polymer ?
#
loop_
_entity_poly.entity_id
_entity_poly.type
_entity_poly.pdbx_seq_one_letter_code
_entity_poly.pdbx_strand_id
1 'polypeptide(L)'
;MEAPNIGIIYASVDGHTKKICEHLQRILSQENMRTTLYSIDNFDAQVSDFHTLIIGASIRYGKHHKKILKFIAQNGTALNHIKTAFFSVNLVARNQDKNSPETNPYLIKFLKQTQWVPNSVEVFAGQLDYKSYSFLDRIMIQFIMKLTHGPTKSETAIDYTDWNKVKNFGLRIKEQLLKS
;
A
#
# COMPACT_ATOMS: atom_id res chain seq x y z
N MET A 1 28.31 11.41 -0.99
CA MET A 1 27.52 10.16 -1.25
C MET A 1 26.26 10.56 -1.99
N GLU A 2 25.90 9.83 -3.03
CA GLU A 2 24.64 10.06 -3.75
C GLU A 2 23.44 9.74 -2.86
N ALA A 3 22.37 10.53 -2.95
CA ALA A 3 21.16 10.27 -2.16
C ALA A 3 20.56 8.91 -2.54
N PRO A 4 20.13 8.09 -1.58
CA PRO A 4 19.51 6.79 -1.87
C PRO A 4 18.30 6.93 -2.81
N ASN A 5 18.23 6.08 -3.83
CA ASN A 5 17.15 6.06 -4.79
C ASN A 5 16.04 5.11 -4.34
N ILE A 6 14.83 5.63 -4.15
CA ILE A 6 13.65 4.88 -3.71
C ILE A 6 12.58 4.90 -4.80
N GLY A 7 12.20 3.72 -5.27
CA GLY A 7 11.01 3.56 -6.10
C GLY A 7 9.76 3.36 -5.24
N ILE A 8 8.66 3.99 -5.62
CA ILE A 8 7.35 3.77 -5.00
C ILE A 8 6.38 3.33 -6.10
N ILE A 9 5.89 2.10 -6.05
CA ILE A 9 4.93 1.55 -7.01
C ILE A 9 3.57 1.45 -6.34
N TYR A 10 2.52 1.88 -7.03
CA TYR A 10 1.16 1.71 -6.52
C TYR A 10 0.23 1.04 -7.52
N ALA A 11 -0.71 0.24 -6.98
CA ALA A 11 -1.94 -0.15 -7.66
C ALA A 11 -3.12 0.45 -6.90
N SER A 12 -3.81 1.39 -7.51
CA SER A 12 -4.93 2.11 -6.90
C SER A 12 -6.12 2.10 -7.85
N VAL A 13 -7.31 1.80 -7.33
CA VAL A 13 -8.55 1.85 -8.10
C VAL A 13 -9.22 3.21 -7.93
N ASP A 14 -9.39 3.65 -6.69
CA ASP A 14 -10.14 4.87 -6.34
C ASP A 14 -9.20 6.05 -6.00
N GLY A 15 -7.90 5.97 -6.33
CA GLY A 15 -6.92 7.03 -6.10
C GLY A 15 -6.35 7.11 -4.67
N HIS A 16 -6.95 6.48 -3.68
CA HIS A 16 -6.53 6.64 -2.28
C HIS A 16 -5.15 6.03 -1.99
N THR A 17 -4.83 4.86 -2.54
CA THR A 17 -3.48 4.27 -2.42
C THR A 17 -2.42 5.18 -3.05
N LYS A 18 -2.74 5.81 -4.19
CA LYS A 18 -1.86 6.82 -4.80
C LYS A 18 -1.61 7.99 -3.85
N LYS A 19 -2.65 8.52 -3.20
CA LYS A 19 -2.55 9.61 -2.21
C LYS A 19 -1.62 9.24 -1.03
N ILE A 20 -1.69 7.99 -0.54
CA ILE A 20 -0.77 7.50 0.48
C ILE A 20 0.66 7.46 -0.05
N CYS A 21 0.89 6.96 -1.27
CA CYS A 21 2.21 6.94 -1.90
C CYS A 21 2.79 8.34 -2.11
N GLU A 22 1.98 9.31 -2.55
CA GLU A 22 2.38 10.72 -2.68
C GLU A 22 2.77 11.33 -1.32
N HIS A 23 2.09 10.93 -0.25
CA HIS A 23 2.43 11.36 1.10
C HIS A 23 3.77 10.76 1.56
N LEU A 24 4.00 9.47 1.32
CA LEU A 24 5.29 8.81 1.58
C LEU A 24 6.42 9.45 0.77
N GLN A 25 6.18 9.75 -0.50
CA GLN A 25 7.15 10.44 -1.36
C GLN A 25 7.57 11.78 -0.76
N ARG A 26 6.61 12.59 -0.32
CA ARG A 26 6.90 13.90 0.32
C ARG A 26 7.74 13.74 1.59
N ILE A 27 7.38 12.79 2.46
CA ILE A 27 8.13 12.52 3.70
C ILE A 27 9.57 12.13 3.38
N LEU A 28 9.78 11.17 2.48
CA LEU A 28 11.10 10.67 2.14
C LEU A 28 11.95 11.73 1.42
N SER A 29 11.33 12.57 0.57
CA SER A 29 12.04 13.68 -0.10
C SER A 29 12.47 14.75 0.89
N GLN A 30 11.68 15.04 1.94
CA GLN A 30 12.08 15.94 3.03
C GLN A 30 13.27 15.39 3.84
N GLU A 31 13.48 14.09 3.82
CA GLU A 31 14.59 13.39 4.46
C GLU A 31 15.79 13.15 3.52
N ASN A 32 15.91 13.97 2.46
CA ASN A 32 16.98 13.91 1.45
C ASN A 32 17.09 12.58 0.69
N MET A 33 16.00 11.85 0.53
CA MET A 33 15.94 10.65 -0.30
C MET A 33 15.45 11.02 -1.72
N ARG A 34 16.10 10.50 -2.76
CA ARG A 34 15.58 10.61 -4.12
C ARG A 34 14.45 9.61 -4.31
N THR A 35 13.22 10.10 -4.58
CA THR A 35 12.03 9.25 -4.68
C THR A 35 11.34 9.41 -6.02
N THR A 36 10.98 8.29 -6.66
CA THR A 36 10.19 8.27 -7.90
C THR A 36 8.93 7.45 -7.69
N LEU A 37 7.79 8.01 -8.10
CA LEU A 37 6.46 7.39 -7.95
C LEU A 37 5.99 6.82 -9.29
N TYR A 38 5.56 5.55 -9.29
CA TYR A 38 5.06 4.84 -10.46
C TYR A 38 3.69 4.23 -10.22
N SER A 39 2.80 4.35 -11.20
CA SER A 39 1.69 3.42 -11.29
C SER A 39 2.21 2.06 -11.76
N ILE A 40 1.65 0.97 -11.24
CA ILE A 40 1.95 -0.38 -11.73
C ILE A 40 1.64 -0.55 -13.23
N ASP A 41 0.77 0.30 -13.77
CA ASP A 41 0.40 0.28 -15.19
C ASP A 41 1.48 0.86 -16.10
N ASN A 42 2.31 1.76 -15.57
CA ASN A 42 3.33 2.52 -16.30
C ASN A 42 4.71 2.39 -15.66
N PHE A 43 4.99 1.28 -14.97
CA PHE A 43 6.30 1.02 -14.42
C PHE A 43 7.25 0.58 -15.55
N ASP A 44 8.19 1.44 -15.90
CA ASP A 44 9.15 1.30 -17.00
C ASP A 44 10.62 1.24 -16.57
N ALA A 45 10.88 1.27 -15.24
CA ALA A 45 12.20 1.15 -14.65
C ALA A 45 12.57 -0.31 -14.32
N GLN A 46 13.82 -0.55 -14.00
CA GLN A 46 14.30 -1.85 -13.49
C GLN A 46 14.28 -1.85 -11.96
N VAL A 47 13.93 -2.99 -11.34
CA VAL A 47 13.96 -3.13 -9.87
C VAL A 47 15.37 -2.84 -9.31
N SER A 48 16.41 -3.24 -10.05
CA SER A 48 17.81 -3.00 -9.71
C SER A 48 18.26 -1.52 -9.71
N ASP A 49 17.45 -0.62 -10.28
CA ASP A 49 17.75 0.82 -10.29
C ASP A 49 17.54 1.48 -8.93
N PHE A 50 16.93 0.76 -7.99
CA PHE A 50 16.53 1.28 -6.69
C PHE A 50 17.33 0.63 -5.54
N HIS A 51 17.66 1.41 -4.53
CA HIS A 51 18.16 0.90 -3.25
C HIS A 51 17.02 0.32 -2.40
N THR A 52 15.82 0.91 -2.56
CA THR A 52 14.60 0.43 -1.90
C THR A 52 13.41 0.56 -2.85
N LEU A 53 12.55 -0.45 -2.84
CA LEU A 53 11.27 -0.42 -3.56
C LEU A 53 10.11 -0.56 -2.57
N ILE A 54 9.22 0.44 -2.57
CA ILE A 54 7.98 0.44 -1.79
C ILE A 54 6.83 0.08 -2.73
N ILE A 55 6.03 -0.91 -2.36
CA ILE A 55 4.87 -1.33 -3.15
C ILE A 55 3.60 -1.13 -2.32
N GLY A 56 2.68 -0.32 -2.83
CA GLY A 56 1.38 -0.06 -2.21
C GLY A 56 0.23 -0.64 -3.05
N ALA A 57 -0.67 -1.40 -2.43
CA ALA A 57 -1.80 -1.98 -3.12
C ALA A 57 -3.09 -1.93 -2.31
N SER A 58 -4.19 -1.54 -2.96
CA SER A 58 -5.53 -1.61 -2.37
C SER A 58 -6.15 -2.99 -2.56
N ILE A 59 -7.13 -3.27 -1.69
CA ILE A 59 -8.00 -4.44 -1.81
C ILE A 59 -9.25 -4.07 -2.61
N ARG A 60 -9.55 -4.90 -3.61
CA ARG A 60 -10.82 -4.89 -4.33
C ARG A 60 -11.40 -6.31 -4.36
N TYR A 61 -12.65 -6.50 -3.98
CA TYR A 61 -13.29 -7.83 -3.93
C TYR A 61 -12.49 -8.87 -3.13
N GLY A 62 -11.92 -8.45 -1.98
CA GLY A 62 -11.15 -9.32 -1.09
C GLY A 62 -9.76 -9.75 -1.61
N LYS A 63 -9.25 -9.10 -2.66
CA LYS A 63 -7.96 -9.43 -3.28
C LYS A 63 -7.16 -8.17 -3.60
N HIS A 64 -5.83 -8.28 -3.54
CA HIS A 64 -4.93 -7.27 -4.09
C HIS A 64 -4.94 -7.31 -5.62
N HIS A 65 -4.52 -6.20 -6.22
CA HIS A 65 -4.52 -6.04 -7.67
C HIS A 65 -3.64 -7.10 -8.36
N LYS A 66 -4.18 -7.77 -9.39
CA LYS A 66 -3.49 -8.88 -10.09
C LYS A 66 -2.13 -8.48 -10.68
N LYS A 67 -1.97 -7.22 -11.13
CA LYS A 67 -0.69 -6.73 -11.68
C LYS A 67 0.41 -6.69 -10.63
N ILE A 68 0.10 -6.43 -9.35
CA ILE A 68 1.08 -6.50 -8.26
C ILE A 68 1.54 -7.95 -8.04
N LEU A 69 0.60 -8.90 -8.02
CA LEU A 69 0.96 -10.33 -7.92
C LEU A 69 1.87 -10.76 -9.07
N LYS A 70 1.52 -10.36 -10.30
CA LYS A 70 2.33 -10.65 -11.50
C LYS A 70 3.72 -9.99 -11.42
N PHE A 71 3.77 -8.73 -11.01
CA PHE A 71 5.03 -8.00 -10.86
C PHE A 71 5.96 -8.68 -9.86
N ILE A 72 5.46 -9.07 -8.69
CA ILE A 72 6.26 -9.78 -7.67
C ILE A 72 6.74 -11.13 -8.22
N ALA A 73 5.88 -11.90 -8.89
CA ALA A 73 6.25 -13.19 -9.47
C ALA A 73 7.34 -13.06 -10.54
N GLN A 74 7.29 -12.01 -11.37
CA GLN A 74 8.26 -11.77 -12.43
C GLN A 74 9.59 -11.20 -11.94
N ASN A 75 9.60 -10.48 -10.81
CA ASN A 75 10.76 -9.78 -10.29
C ASN A 75 11.29 -10.37 -8.97
N GLY A 76 10.85 -11.55 -8.56
CA GLY A 76 11.17 -12.15 -7.26
C GLY A 76 12.66 -12.16 -6.94
N THR A 77 13.50 -12.57 -7.90
CA THR A 77 14.96 -12.56 -7.73
C THR A 77 15.50 -11.15 -7.46
N ALA A 78 15.14 -10.17 -8.28
CA ALA A 78 15.60 -8.79 -8.12
C ALA A 78 15.10 -8.17 -6.81
N LEU A 79 13.83 -8.43 -6.42
CA LEU A 79 13.25 -7.96 -5.16
C LEU A 79 13.97 -8.51 -3.92
N ASN A 80 14.60 -9.68 -4.02
CA ASN A 80 15.37 -10.28 -2.92
C ASN A 80 16.76 -9.66 -2.77
N HIS A 81 17.24 -8.90 -3.77
CA HIS A 81 18.57 -8.27 -3.76
C HIS A 81 18.55 -6.80 -3.33
N ILE A 82 17.39 -6.20 -3.17
CA ILE A 82 17.24 -4.83 -2.70
C ILE A 82 16.37 -4.78 -1.44
N LYS A 83 16.36 -3.65 -0.73
CA LYS A 83 15.41 -3.44 0.35
C LYS A 83 14.00 -3.26 -0.21
N THR A 84 13.04 -3.93 0.39
CA THR A 84 11.64 -3.86 -0.08
C THR A 84 10.67 -3.57 1.06
N ALA A 85 9.62 -2.82 0.75
CA ALA A 85 8.52 -2.57 1.66
C ALA A 85 7.19 -2.77 0.95
N PHE A 86 6.21 -3.29 1.67
CA PHE A 86 4.86 -3.48 1.15
C PHE A 86 3.82 -2.90 2.11
N PHE A 87 2.80 -2.25 1.57
CA PHE A 87 1.64 -1.92 2.38
C PHE A 87 0.33 -2.24 1.66
N SER A 88 -0.63 -2.71 2.45
CA SER A 88 -1.99 -3.00 2.02
C SER A 88 -2.93 -1.90 2.45
N VAL A 89 -3.79 -1.44 1.55
CA VAL A 89 -4.85 -0.46 1.86
C VAL A 89 -6.21 -1.15 1.78
N ASN A 90 -6.94 -1.17 2.89
CA ASN A 90 -8.25 -1.82 2.94
C ASN A 90 -9.14 -1.25 4.05
N LEU A 91 -10.47 -1.27 3.84
CA LEU A 91 -11.44 -0.71 4.77
C LEU A 91 -11.56 -1.47 6.10
N VAL A 92 -11.23 -2.77 6.14
CA VAL A 92 -11.32 -3.52 7.41
C VAL A 92 -10.21 -3.14 8.39
N ALA A 93 -9.13 -2.55 7.91
CA ALA A 93 -8.04 -2.02 8.74
C ALA A 93 -8.43 -0.80 9.60
N ARG A 94 -9.65 -0.26 9.46
CA ARG A 94 -10.20 0.71 10.40
C ARG A 94 -10.53 0.09 11.77
N ASN A 95 -10.71 -1.23 11.83
CA ASN A 95 -10.94 -1.96 13.07
C ASN A 95 -9.61 -2.29 13.74
N GLN A 96 -9.51 -2.04 15.04
CA GLN A 96 -8.26 -2.22 15.81
C GLN A 96 -7.71 -3.65 15.76
N ASP A 97 -8.60 -4.65 15.72
CA ASP A 97 -8.25 -6.06 15.62
C ASP A 97 -7.72 -6.49 14.25
N LYS A 98 -7.76 -5.61 13.22
CA LYS A 98 -7.36 -5.88 11.82
C LYS A 98 -6.45 -4.81 11.22
N ASN A 99 -5.88 -3.96 12.05
CA ASN A 99 -5.09 -2.82 11.59
C ASN A 99 -3.57 -3.04 11.64
N SER A 100 -3.12 -4.25 11.90
CA SER A 100 -1.69 -4.59 11.91
C SER A 100 -1.36 -5.67 10.86
N PRO A 101 -0.09 -5.79 10.47
CA PRO A 101 0.36 -6.81 9.53
C PRO A 101 0.04 -8.24 9.99
N GLU A 102 0.09 -8.48 11.30
CA GLU A 102 -0.10 -9.81 11.91
C GLU A 102 -1.58 -10.21 11.98
N THR A 103 -2.50 -9.24 11.95
CA THR A 103 -3.92 -9.48 12.16
C THR A 103 -4.77 -9.21 10.92
N ASN A 104 -4.23 -8.51 9.91
CA ASN A 104 -4.99 -8.19 8.72
C ASN A 104 -5.12 -9.41 7.78
N PRO A 105 -6.34 -9.92 7.56
CA PRO A 105 -6.54 -11.16 6.82
C PRO A 105 -6.12 -11.06 5.35
N TYR A 106 -6.21 -9.88 4.75
CA TYR A 106 -5.85 -9.68 3.35
C TYR A 106 -4.34 -9.65 3.15
N LEU A 107 -3.61 -8.98 4.06
CA LEU A 107 -2.15 -8.96 4.01
C LEU A 107 -1.57 -10.36 4.28
N ILE A 108 -2.04 -11.04 5.32
CA ILE A 108 -1.62 -12.42 5.63
C ILE A 108 -1.82 -13.34 4.44
N LYS A 109 -3.01 -13.29 3.82
CA LYS A 109 -3.32 -14.10 2.63
C LYS A 109 -2.40 -13.76 1.45
N PHE A 110 -2.12 -12.49 1.23
CA PHE A 110 -1.25 -12.01 0.16
C PHE A 110 0.19 -12.50 0.33
N LEU A 111 0.79 -12.31 1.50
CA LEU A 111 2.15 -12.75 1.79
C LEU A 111 2.28 -14.27 1.66
N LYS A 112 1.29 -15.02 2.15
CA LYS A 112 1.24 -16.49 1.98
C LYS A 112 1.15 -16.90 0.51
N GLN A 113 0.39 -16.17 -0.31
CA GLN A 113 0.21 -16.47 -1.73
C GLN A 113 1.46 -16.16 -2.56
N THR A 114 2.14 -15.05 -2.27
CA THR A 114 3.32 -14.61 -3.03
C THR A 114 4.60 -15.29 -2.59
N GLN A 115 4.64 -15.81 -1.37
CA GLN A 115 5.86 -16.32 -0.71
C GLN A 115 7.02 -15.29 -0.70
N TRP A 116 6.71 -14.03 -1.01
CA TRP A 116 7.65 -12.92 -0.95
C TRP A 116 7.69 -12.35 0.46
N VAL A 117 8.89 -12.10 0.96
CA VAL A 117 9.13 -11.57 2.31
C VAL A 117 9.75 -10.18 2.20
N PRO A 118 8.95 -9.10 2.14
CA PRO A 118 9.48 -7.74 2.16
C PRO A 118 10.11 -7.41 3.53
N ASN A 119 11.12 -6.54 3.53
CA ASN A 119 11.81 -6.11 4.75
C ASN A 119 10.92 -5.32 5.71
N SER A 120 9.92 -4.63 5.18
CA SER A 120 8.91 -3.93 5.96
C SER A 120 7.52 -4.18 5.41
N VAL A 121 6.56 -4.39 6.28
CA VAL A 121 5.14 -4.50 5.93
C VAL A 121 4.29 -3.58 6.78
N GLU A 122 3.18 -3.09 6.20
CA GLU A 122 2.22 -2.27 6.92
C GLU A 122 0.80 -2.42 6.35
N VAL A 123 -0.17 -2.02 7.14
CA VAL A 123 -1.58 -1.97 6.75
C VAL A 123 -2.14 -0.59 7.05
N PHE A 124 -2.78 0.02 6.08
CA PHE A 124 -3.48 1.29 6.26
C PHE A 124 -4.98 1.11 6.01
N ALA A 125 -5.78 1.75 6.81
CA ALA A 125 -7.19 1.89 6.52
C ALA A 125 -7.37 2.78 5.26
N GLY A 126 -8.38 2.47 4.48
CA GLY A 126 -8.68 3.21 3.25
C GLY A 126 -9.70 4.32 3.48
N GLN A 127 -10.10 4.93 2.38
CA GLN A 127 -11.17 5.91 2.32
C GLN A 127 -12.47 5.21 1.88
N LEU A 128 -13.59 5.60 2.48
CA LEU A 128 -14.93 5.21 2.09
C LEU A 128 -15.59 6.39 1.37
N ASP A 129 -15.86 6.23 0.07
CA ASP A 129 -16.53 7.25 -0.74
C ASP A 129 -17.62 6.62 -1.60
N TYR A 130 -18.85 6.59 -1.09
CA TYR A 130 -19.98 5.99 -1.80
C TYR A 130 -20.35 6.68 -3.11
N LYS A 131 -19.94 7.94 -3.31
CA LYS A 131 -20.25 8.69 -4.54
C LYS A 131 -19.34 8.28 -5.69
N SER A 132 -18.10 7.90 -5.38
CA SER A 132 -17.11 7.47 -6.38
C SER A 132 -17.30 6.03 -6.84
N TYR A 133 -18.07 5.22 -6.11
CA TYR A 133 -18.23 3.80 -6.41
C TYR A 133 -19.24 3.53 -7.52
N SER A 134 -18.92 2.57 -8.39
CA SER A 134 -19.90 1.99 -9.30
C SER A 134 -21.07 1.36 -8.51
N PHE A 135 -22.19 1.10 -9.18
CA PHE A 135 -23.34 0.50 -8.52
C PHE A 135 -23.04 -0.84 -7.82
N LEU A 136 -22.29 -1.73 -8.50
CA LEU A 136 -21.90 -3.04 -7.94
C LEU A 136 -20.94 -2.88 -6.76
N ASP A 137 -19.95 -1.99 -6.88
CA ASP A 137 -19.02 -1.71 -5.81
C ASP A 137 -19.71 -1.15 -4.57
N ARG A 138 -20.67 -0.26 -4.77
CA ARG A 138 -21.47 0.32 -3.69
C ARG A 138 -22.21 -0.76 -2.91
N ILE A 139 -22.88 -1.69 -3.58
CA ILE A 139 -23.57 -2.80 -2.94
C ILE A 139 -22.60 -3.66 -2.13
N MET A 140 -21.47 -4.02 -2.73
CA MET A 140 -20.47 -4.85 -2.05
C MET A 140 -19.88 -4.17 -0.82
N ILE A 141 -19.52 -2.90 -0.94
CA ILE A 141 -18.97 -2.13 0.18
C ILE A 141 -20.01 -1.94 1.27
N GLN A 142 -21.28 -1.66 0.93
CA GLN A 142 -22.38 -1.60 1.90
C GLN A 142 -22.53 -2.92 2.66
N PHE A 143 -22.41 -4.05 1.97
CA PHE A 143 -22.46 -5.36 2.61
C PHE A 143 -21.28 -5.58 3.58
N ILE A 144 -20.05 -5.24 3.16
CA ILE A 144 -18.85 -5.30 4.03
C ILE A 144 -19.03 -4.39 5.24
N MET A 145 -19.50 -3.14 5.03
CA MET A 145 -19.71 -2.18 6.11
C MET A 145 -20.79 -2.66 7.07
N LYS A 146 -21.87 -3.25 6.59
CA LYS A 146 -22.92 -3.86 7.44
C LYS A 146 -22.35 -4.99 8.30
N LEU A 147 -21.57 -5.90 7.72
CA LEU A 147 -20.94 -7.01 8.45
C LEU A 147 -19.91 -6.56 9.48
N THR A 148 -19.27 -5.42 9.24
CA THR A 148 -18.19 -4.89 10.07
C THR A 148 -18.59 -3.67 10.89
N HIS A 149 -19.91 -3.46 11.09
CA HIS A 149 -20.50 -2.38 11.89
C HIS A 149 -20.05 -0.98 11.46
N GLY A 150 -19.83 -0.77 10.16
CA GLY A 150 -19.48 0.52 9.58
C GLY A 150 -20.70 1.23 8.97
N PRO A 151 -20.55 2.51 8.57
CA PRO A 151 -21.63 3.27 7.93
C PRO A 151 -21.96 2.69 6.55
N THR A 152 -23.23 2.36 6.32
CA THR A 152 -23.73 1.84 5.04
C THR A 152 -24.16 2.94 4.06
N LYS A 153 -24.22 4.19 4.53
CA LYS A 153 -24.52 5.40 3.75
C LYS A 153 -23.64 6.54 4.26
N SER A 154 -23.11 7.33 3.34
CA SER A 154 -22.41 8.59 3.66
C SER A 154 -22.59 9.57 2.50
N GLU A 155 -22.87 10.82 2.80
CA GLU A 155 -22.95 11.89 1.80
C GLU A 155 -21.58 12.44 1.45
N THR A 156 -20.61 12.27 2.33
CA THR A 156 -19.21 12.72 2.17
C THR A 156 -18.26 11.53 2.30
N ALA A 157 -17.10 11.67 1.68
CA ALA A 157 -16.03 10.69 1.84
C ALA A 157 -15.52 10.66 3.29
N ILE A 158 -15.31 9.45 3.82
CA ILE A 158 -14.74 9.24 5.16
C ILE A 158 -13.35 8.65 5.00
N ASP A 159 -12.33 9.40 5.40
CA ASP A 159 -10.94 8.95 5.41
C ASP A 159 -10.62 8.31 6.78
N TYR A 160 -10.35 7.01 6.78
CA TYR A 160 -9.97 6.25 7.97
C TYR A 160 -8.45 6.10 8.11
N THR A 161 -7.68 6.70 7.21
CA THR A 161 -6.23 6.56 7.20
C THR A 161 -5.61 7.25 8.40
N ASP A 162 -4.84 6.52 9.18
CA ASP A 162 -3.94 7.09 10.18
C ASP A 162 -2.69 7.63 9.48
N TRP A 163 -2.69 8.93 9.21
CA TRP A 163 -1.58 9.62 8.53
C TRP A 163 -0.30 9.66 9.36
N ASN A 164 -0.37 9.59 10.70
CA ASN A 164 0.80 9.45 11.55
C ASN A 164 1.43 8.06 11.37
N LYS A 165 0.62 7.03 11.23
CA LYS A 165 1.09 5.68 10.93
C LYS A 165 1.79 5.63 9.56
N VAL A 166 1.25 6.32 8.54
CA VAL A 166 1.90 6.47 7.23
C VAL A 166 3.25 7.17 7.35
N LYS A 167 3.31 8.27 8.10
CA LYS A 167 4.57 8.99 8.38
C LYS A 167 5.60 8.08 9.05
N ASN A 168 5.20 7.38 10.11
CA ASN A 168 6.09 6.49 10.86
C ASN A 168 6.61 5.34 10.00
N PHE A 169 5.79 4.83 9.07
CA PHE A 169 6.22 3.83 8.10
C PHE A 169 7.33 4.38 7.18
N GLY A 170 7.15 5.59 6.64
CA GLY A 170 8.18 6.26 5.83
C GLY A 170 9.50 6.46 6.58
N LEU A 171 9.43 6.95 7.82
CA LEU A 171 10.62 7.15 8.67
C LEU A 171 11.33 5.83 9.00
N ARG A 172 10.59 4.75 9.27
CA ARG A 172 11.15 3.41 9.47
C ARG A 172 11.91 2.89 8.25
N ILE A 173 11.38 3.13 7.03
CA ILE A 173 12.07 2.76 5.78
C ILE A 173 13.38 3.54 5.64
N LYS A 174 13.37 4.86 5.91
CA LYS A 174 14.59 5.67 5.94
C LYS A 174 15.64 5.08 6.88
N GLU A 175 15.25 4.78 8.13
CA GLU A 175 16.17 4.21 9.12
C GLU A 175 16.79 2.89 8.66
N GLN A 176 16.02 2.03 7.99
CA GLN A 176 16.53 0.77 7.45
C GLN A 176 17.52 0.96 6.30
N LEU A 177 17.35 2.02 5.50
CA LEU A 177 18.30 2.37 4.46
C LEU A 177 19.62 2.89 5.01
N LEU A 178 19.58 3.70 6.08
CA LEU A 178 20.78 4.29 6.68
C LEU A 178 21.60 3.29 7.49
N LYS A 179 21.03 2.17 7.89
CA LYS A 179 21.72 1.08 8.63
C LYS A 179 22.31 -0.01 7.73
N SER A 180 22.17 0.12 6.41
CA SER A 180 22.70 -0.79 5.40
C SER A 180 24.01 -0.27 4.84
#